data_0b2dc06d3d82f0b621aeeee87ee4e6b0
#
_entry.id   0b2dc06d3d82f0b621aeeee87ee4e6b0
#
_cell.length_a   1.000
_cell.length_b   1.000
_cell.length_c   1.000
_cell.angle_alpha   90.00
_cell.angle_beta   90.00
_cell.angle_gamma   90.00
#
_symmetry.space_group_name_H-M   'P 1'
#
loop_
_entity.id
_entity.type
_entity.pdbx_description
1 polymer ?
#
loop_
_entity_poly.entity_id
_entity_poly.type
_entity_poly.pdbx_seq_one_letter_code
_entity_poly.pdbx_strand_id
1 'polypeptide(L)'
;MGGKASLILVIGFSIILGYVAMNVGNVSTMAITNMSMYSAMSASHNIALAGANARLARFYQDTTDYSTITKTFTGEHFTGSYSAGIEIVSPSRLRMRCVSTYPLGSASLRDTVEVFFDRNKKNSFSLFAWMTDFEGNVFWITADTVWGRVHSNGNLHINGKPVFMQKATTAKGFDPPKVGSGTNKAIFKNGYE
;
A
#
# COMPACT_ATOMS: atom_id res chain seq x y z
N MET A 1 32.19 -10.54 70.83
CA MET A 1 31.09 -9.68 70.37
C MET A 1 30.86 -9.65 68.82
N GLY A 2 31.59 -10.41 68.00
CA GLY A 2 31.54 -10.41 66.57
C GLY A 2 30.27 -11.04 65.89
N GLY A 3 29.63 -12.00 66.54
CA GLY A 3 28.55 -12.77 65.88
C GLY A 3 27.24 -12.03 65.63
N LYS A 4 26.91 -11.08 66.51
CA LYS A 4 25.65 -10.31 66.34
C LYS A 4 25.70 -9.29 65.19
N ALA A 5 26.86 -8.67 64.96
CA ALA A 5 27.06 -7.72 63.87
C ALA A 5 27.05 -8.45 62.51
N SER A 6 27.65 -9.64 62.44
CA SER A 6 27.62 -10.45 61.22
C SER A 6 26.23 -10.91 60.86
N LEU A 7 25.39 -11.28 61.83
CA LEU A 7 24.00 -11.69 61.59
C LEU A 7 23.14 -10.52 61.04
N ILE A 8 23.28 -9.34 61.59
CA ILE A 8 22.57 -8.14 61.12
C ILE A 8 22.96 -7.80 59.68
N LEU A 9 24.26 -7.91 59.37
CA LEU A 9 24.76 -7.63 58.02
C LEU A 9 24.23 -8.62 57.00
N VAL A 10 24.21 -9.93 57.33
CA VAL A 10 23.64 -10.97 56.46
C VAL A 10 22.14 -10.75 56.23
N ILE A 11 21.37 -10.44 57.27
CA ILE A 11 19.94 -10.15 57.13
C ILE A 11 19.71 -8.90 56.30
N GLY A 12 20.44 -7.83 56.54
CA GLY A 12 20.33 -6.60 55.75
C GLY A 12 20.65 -6.81 54.30
N PHE A 13 21.71 -7.55 53.98
CA PHE A 13 22.07 -7.90 52.61
C PHE A 13 21.02 -8.78 51.93
N SER A 14 20.44 -9.74 52.63
CA SER A 14 19.38 -10.61 52.11
C SER A 14 18.09 -9.82 51.77
N ILE A 15 17.74 -8.83 52.59
CA ILE A 15 16.57 -7.96 52.32
C ILE A 15 16.81 -7.10 51.07
N ILE A 16 18.03 -6.52 50.94
CA ILE A 16 18.37 -5.72 49.76
C ILE A 16 18.36 -6.59 48.48
N LEU A 17 18.98 -7.77 48.54
CA LEU A 17 18.95 -8.72 47.42
C LEU A 17 17.54 -9.16 47.04
N GLY A 18 16.69 -9.44 48.04
CA GLY A 18 15.29 -9.77 47.82
C GLY A 18 14.53 -8.65 47.15
N TYR A 19 14.73 -7.41 47.58
CA TYR A 19 14.11 -6.22 46.96
C TYR A 19 14.57 -6.00 45.50
N VAL A 20 15.87 -6.15 45.23
CA VAL A 20 16.41 -6.06 43.87
C VAL A 20 15.86 -7.18 42.99
N ALA A 21 15.78 -8.40 43.49
CA ALA A 21 15.24 -9.53 42.71
C ALA A 21 13.75 -9.32 42.37
N MET A 22 12.94 -8.80 43.31
CA MET A 22 11.56 -8.44 43.03
C MET A 22 11.44 -7.35 41.96
N ASN A 23 12.24 -6.30 42.02
CA ASN A 23 12.22 -5.24 41.02
C ASN A 23 12.64 -5.74 39.62
N VAL A 24 13.68 -6.53 39.53
CA VAL A 24 14.15 -7.17 38.29
C VAL A 24 13.05 -8.08 37.72
N GLY A 25 12.40 -8.88 38.58
CA GLY A 25 11.26 -9.70 38.17
C GLY A 25 10.09 -8.90 37.60
N ASN A 26 9.71 -7.81 38.26
CA ASN A 26 8.65 -6.93 37.80
C ASN A 26 8.98 -6.27 36.45
N VAL A 27 10.20 -5.73 36.28
CA VAL A 27 10.67 -5.14 35.03
C VAL A 27 10.68 -6.18 33.90
N SER A 28 11.15 -7.41 34.20
CA SER A 28 11.14 -8.48 33.20
C SER A 28 9.72 -8.87 32.77
N THR A 29 8.79 -8.98 33.71
CA THR A 29 7.38 -9.27 33.39
C THR A 29 6.75 -8.16 32.54
N MET A 30 7.00 -6.89 32.89
CA MET A 30 6.56 -5.74 32.09
C MET A 30 7.14 -5.75 30.68
N ALA A 31 8.42 -6.07 30.54
CA ALA A 31 9.06 -6.15 29.23
C ALA A 31 8.45 -7.26 28.35
N ILE A 32 8.20 -8.44 28.90
CA ILE A 32 7.56 -9.56 28.20
C ILE A 32 6.12 -9.17 27.78
N THR A 33 5.36 -8.56 28.68
CA THR A 33 3.98 -8.12 28.40
C THR A 33 3.97 -7.07 27.29
N ASN A 34 4.85 -6.08 27.33
CA ASN A 34 4.97 -5.05 26.31
C ASN A 34 5.37 -5.65 24.95
N MET A 35 6.31 -6.58 24.93
CA MET A 35 6.72 -7.27 23.71
C MET A 35 5.58 -8.09 23.09
N SER A 36 4.82 -8.81 23.92
CA SER A 36 3.65 -9.56 23.49
C SER A 36 2.57 -8.63 22.92
N MET A 37 2.31 -7.50 23.58
CA MET A 37 1.35 -6.49 23.14
C MET A 37 1.76 -5.88 21.79
N TYR A 38 3.03 -5.51 21.66
CA TYR A 38 3.58 -4.97 20.42
C TYR A 38 3.47 -5.98 19.25
N SER A 39 3.81 -7.23 19.50
CA SER A 39 3.66 -8.30 18.51
C SER A 39 2.19 -8.48 18.07
N ALA A 40 1.27 -8.46 19.03
CA ALA A 40 -0.16 -8.57 18.75
C ALA A 40 -0.71 -7.36 17.98
N MET A 41 -0.26 -6.14 18.30
CA MET A 41 -0.62 -4.92 17.55
C MET A 41 -0.10 -4.98 16.11
N SER A 42 1.14 -5.41 15.91
CA SER A 42 1.72 -5.60 14.57
C SER A 42 0.98 -6.66 13.78
N ALA A 43 0.60 -7.77 14.39
CA ALA A 43 -0.20 -8.81 13.76
C ALA A 43 -1.59 -8.29 13.36
N SER A 44 -2.27 -7.56 14.25
CA SER A 44 -3.57 -6.94 13.96
C SER A 44 -3.48 -5.98 12.79
N HIS A 45 -2.45 -5.13 12.75
CA HIS A 45 -2.21 -4.20 11.65
C HIS A 45 -1.97 -4.91 10.31
N ASN A 46 -1.15 -5.95 10.31
CA ASN A 46 -0.88 -6.74 9.11
C ASN A 46 -2.15 -7.45 8.57
N ILE A 47 -3.04 -7.92 9.45
CA ILE A 47 -4.34 -8.47 9.06
C ILE A 47 -5.20 -7.38 8.40
N ALA A 48 -5.24 -6.17 8.97
CA ALA A 48 -6.00 -5.06 8.40
C ALA A 48 -5.47 -4.68 7.01
N LEU A 49 -4.15 -4.61 6.83
CA LEU A 49 -3.52 -4.35 5.53
C LEU A 49 -3.80 -5.45 4.51
N ALA A 50 -3.70 -6.72 4.92
CA ALA A 50 -4.00 -7.85 4.05
C ALA A 50 -5.48 -7.83 3.60
N GLY A 51 -6.40 -7.56 4.52
CA GLY A 51 -7.81 -7.41 4.22
C GLY A 51 -8.11 -6.24 3.29
N ALA A 52 -7.44 -5.11 3.51
CA ALA A 52 -7.53 -3.94 2.64
C ALA A 52 -7.08 -4.26 1.22
N ASN A 53 -5.91 -4.88 1.06
CA ASN A 53 -5.38 -5.27 -0.24
C ASN A 53 -6.29 -6.28 -0.95
N ALA A 54 -6.79 -7.28 -0.24
CA ALA A 54 -7.71 -8.26 -0.79
C ALA A 54 -9.02 -7.61 -1.27
N ARG A 55 -9.56 -6.65 -0.51
CA ARG A 55 -10.77 -5.92 -0.88
C ARG A 55 -10.56 -5.01 -2.08
N LEU A 56 -9.43 -4.31 -2.12
CA LEU A 56 -9.07 -3.47 -3.26
C LEU A 56 -8.85 -4.29 -4.53
N ALA A 57 -8.17 -5.43 -4.45
CA ALA A 57 -7.96 -6.32 -5.59
C ALA A 57 -9.29 -6.80 -6.19
N ARG A 58 -10.26 -7.17 -5.33
CA ARG A 58 -11.61 -7.56 -5.79
C ARG A 58 -12.36 -6.38 -6.40
N PHE A 59 -12.29 -5.20 -5.79
CA PHE A 59 -12.90 -4.00 -6.33
C PHE A 59 -12.31 -3.58 -7.68
N TYR A 60 -11.02 -3.87 -7.91
CA TYR A 60 -10.38 -3.60 -9.20
C TYR A 60 -10.92 -4.51 -10.32
N GLN A 61 -11.36 -5.73 -9.98
CA GLN A 61 -11.99 -6.65 -10.92
C GLN A 61 -13.44 -6.25 -11.22
N ASP A 62 -14.18 -5.82 -10.19
CA ASP A 62 -15.55 -5.35 -10.30
C ASP A 62 -15.74 -4.05 -9.51
N THR A 63 -15.71 -2.93 -10.23
CA THR A 63 -15.84 -1.58 -9.66
C THR A 63 -17.26 -1.23 -9.19
N THR A 64 -18.21 -2.13 -9.38
CA THR A 64 -19.61 -2.00 -8.92
C THR A 64 -19.86 -2.78 -7.63
N ASP A 65 -18.94 -3.63 -7.21
CA ASP A 65 -19.04 -4.41 -5.97
C ASP A 65 -18.65 -3.56 -4.74
N TYR A 66 -19.64 -3.11 -3.98
CA TYR A 66 -19.47 -2.39 -2.71
C TYR A 66 -19.70 -3.29 -1.49
N SER A 67 -19.80 -4.60 -1.67
CA SER A 67 -20.08 -5.55 -0.60
C SER A 67 -18.96 -5.56 0.45
N THR A 68 -19.32 -5.89 1.68
CA THR A 68 -18.35 -6.13 2.74
C THR A 68 -17.86 -7.58 2.68
N ILE A 69 -16.56 -7.77 2.75
CA ILE A 69 -15.92 -9.07 2.80
C ILE A 69 -15.42 -9.31 4.22
N THR A 70 -15.82 -10.42 4.82
CA THR A 70 -15.29 -10.89 6.09
C THR A 70 -14.53 -12.20 5.87
N LYS A 71 -13.32 -12.28 6.40
CA LYS A 71 -12.47 -13.48 6.36
C LYS A 71 -11.86 -13.73 7.73
N THR A 72 -11.80 -15.02 8.10
CA THR A 72 -11.09 -15.47 9.28
C THR A 72 -9.87 -16.27 8.82
N PHE A 73 -8.75 -16.01 9.44
CA PHE A 73 -7.52 -16.78 9.27
C PHE A 73 -7.35 -17.66 10.50
N THR A 74 -7.12 -18.92 10.27
CA THR A 74 -6.79 -19.88 11.33
C THR A 74 -5.54 -20.62 10.90
N GLY A 75 -4.44 -20.38 11.57
CA GLY A 75 -3.16 -21.02 11.36
C GLY A 75 -2.61 -21.55 12.66
N GLU A 76 -1.54 -22.33 12.58
CA GLU A 76 -0.92 -22.97 13.74
C GLU A 76 -0.43 -21.96 14.78
N HIS A 77 0.06 -20.80 14.33
CA HIS A 77 0.62 -19.74 15.21
C HIS A 77 -0.08 -18.40 15.04
N PHE A 78 -1.19 -18.34 14.28
CA PHE A 78 -1.78 -17.09 13.90
C PHE A 78 -3.27 -17.26 13.63
N THR A 79 -4.08 -16.61 14.43
CA THR A 79 -5.53 -16.57 14.27
C THR A 79 -6.00 -15.13 14.32
N GLY A 80 -6.89 -14.77 13.41
CA GLY A 80 -7.46 -13.44 13.36
C GLY A 80 -8.50 -13.31 12.26
N SER A 81 -9.18 -12.20 12.22
CA SER A 81 -10.19 -11.92 11.20
C SER A 81 -10.13 -10.48 10.73
N TYR A 82 -10.64 -10.23 9.54
CA TYR A 82 -10.90 -8.88 9.06
C TYR A 82 -12.29 -8.76 8.47
N SER A 83 -12.80 -7.55 8.48
CA SER A 83 -14.00 -7.13 7.77
C SER A 83 -13.66 -5.88 6.96
N ALA A 84 -13.79 -5.96 5.64
CA ALA A 84 -13.40 -4.88 4.72
C ALA A 84 -14.57 -4.52 3.80
N GLY A 85 -15.02 -3.28 3.84
CA GLY A 85 -16.10 -2.73 3.03
C GLY A 85 -15.66 -1.48 2.27
N ILE A 86 -16.43 -1.16 1.22
CA ILE A 86 -16.26 0.09 0.46
C ILE A 86 -17.55 0.88 0.55
N GLU A 87 -17.44 2.15 0.83
CA GLU A 87 -18.55 3.08 0.91
C GLU A 87 -18.33 4.32 0.03
N ILE A 88 -19.42 4.89 -0.43
CA ILE A 88 -19.43 6.11 -1.24
C ILE A 88 -19.48 7.29 -0.27
N VAL A 89 -18.38 8.03 -0.17
CA VAL A 89 -18.28 9.24 0.66
C VAL A 89 -18.85 10.45 -0.08
N SER A 90 -18.60 10.51 -1.40
CA SER A 90 -19.16 11.51 -2.30
C SER A 90 -19.28 10.93 -3.71
N PRO A 91 -19.97 11.59 -4.65
CA PRO A 91 -20.08 11.13 -6.04
C PRO A 91 -18.72 10.83 -6.71
N SER A 92 -17.66 11.50 -6.28
CA SER A 92 -16.30 11.36 -6.82
C SER A 92 -15.34 10.61 -5.93
N ARG A 93 -15.72 10.30 -4.66
CA ARG A 93 -14.77 9.76 -3.68
C ARG A 93 -15.32 8.55 -2.95
N LEU A 94 -14.54 7.50 -2.91
CA LEU A 94 -14.83 6.27 -2.19
C LEU A 94 -13.90 6.15 -0.98
N ARG A 95 -14.38 5.49 0.07
CA ARG A 95 -13.61 5.06 1.22
C ARG A 95 -13.68 3.55 1.33
N MET A 96 -12.54 2.91 1.35
CA MET A 96 -12.43 1.52 1.78
C MET A 96 -11.98 1.51 3.24
N ARG A 97 -12.71 0.80 4.09
CA ARG A 97 -12.40 0.60 5.49
C ARG A 97 -12.25 -0.88 5.78
N CYS A 98 -11.12 -1.24 6.34
CA CYS A 98 -10.84 -2.59 6.80
C CYS A 98 -10.58 -2.58 8.30
N VAL A 99 -11.35 -3.36 9.04
CA VAL A 99 -11.18 -3.55 10.48
C VAL A 99 -10.69 -4.97 10.72
N SER A 100 -9.56 -5.11 11.37
CA SER A 100 -9.05 -6.39 11.85
C SER A 100 -9.48 -6.67 13.27
N THR A 101 -9.46 -7.95 13.64
CA THR A 101 -9.64 -8.42 15.01
C THR A 101 -8.64 -9.54 15.25
N TYR A 102 -7.76 -9.35 16.23
CA TYR A 102 -6.75 -10.29 16.66
C TYR A 102 -6.99 -10.70 18.11
N PRO A 103 -7.14 -12.01 18.43
CA PRO A 103 -7.36 -12.46 19.80
C PRO A 103 -6.08 -12.30 20.63
N LEU A 104 -6.22 -11.79 21.85
CA LEU A 104 -5.14 -11.64 22.81
C LEU A 104 -5.61 -12.14 24.18
N GLY A 105 -5.41 -13.43 24.46
CA GLY A 105 -5.95 -14.08 25.67
C GLY A 105 -7.48 -14.01 25.70
N SER A 106 -8.05 -13.41 26.76
CA SER A 106 -9.50 -13.18 26.88
C SER A 106 -9.99 -11.91 26.19
N ALA A 107 -9.09 -11.06 25.71
CA ALA A 107 -9.40 -9.82 25.01
C ALA A 107 -9.18 -9.96 23.50
N SER A 108 -9.56 -8.93 22.75
CA SER A 108 -9.24 -8.82 21.33
C SER A 108 -8.69 -7.44 21.01
N LEU A 109 -7.65 -7.39 20.20
CA LEU A 109 -7.12 -6.18 19.60
C LEU A 109 -7.81 -5.93 18.27
N ARG A 110 -8.11 -4.66 18.00
CA ARG A 110 -8.65 -4.21 16.73
C ARG A 110 -7.76 -3.13 16.16
N ASP A 111 -7.58 -3.20 14.84
CA ASP A 111 -6.94 -2.13 14.08
C ASP A 111 -7.77 -1.81 12.85
N THR A 112 -7.64 -0.59 12.36
CA THR A 112 -8.43 -0.11 11.23
C THR A 112 -7.52 0.57 10.21
N VAL A 113 -7.61 0.10 8.97
CA VAL A 113 -6.97 0.73 7.81
C VAL A 113 -8.05 1.37 6.95
N GLU A 114 -7.90 2.65 6.67
CA GLU A 114 -8.78 3.39 5.76
C GLU A 114 -7.99 3.86 4.54
N VAL A 115 -8.57 3.67 3.36
CA VAL A 115 -8.01 4.13 2.09
C VAL A 115 -9.07 4.93 1.36
N PHE A 116 -8.72 6.15 1.00
CA PHE A 116 -9.55 7.01 0.16
C PHE A 116 -9.06 6.96 -1.27
N PHE A 117 -9.98 6.84 -2.22
CA PHE A 117 -9.65 6.87 -3.64
C PHE A 117 -10.74 7.57 -4.43
N ASP A 118 -10.32 8.25 -5.49
CA ASP A 118 -11.23 9.01 -6.33
C ASP A 118 -11.81 8.14 -7.44
N ARG A 119 -13.12 8.26 -7.62
CA ARG A 119 -13.89 7.58 -8.65
C ARG A 119 -13.72 8.22 -10.03
N ASN A 120 -13.26 9.46 -10.05
CA ASN A 120 -13.00 10.16 -11.30
C ASN A 120 -11.78 9.55 -11.98
N LYS A 121 -11.99 9.08 -13.19
CA LYS A 121 -10.95 8.71 -14.15
C LYS A 121 -10.13 9.93 -14.57
N LYS A 122 -9.55 10.67 -13.62
CA LYS A 122 -8.44 11.55 -13.98
C LYS A 122 -7.31 10.61 -14.36
N ASN A 123 -6.81 10.80 -15.57
CA ASN A 123 -5.75 10.00 -16.12
C ASN A 123 -4.60 9.88 -15.12
N SER A 124 -4.52 8.74 -14.46
CA SER A 124 -3.34 8.43 -13.65
C SER A 124 -2.16 8.26 -14.58
N PHE A 125 -0.99 8.75 -14.19
CA PHE A 125 0.25 8.51 -14.93
C PHE A 125 0.48 7.03 -15.21
N SER A 126 0.03 6.14 -14.35
CA SER A 126 0.11 4.69 -14.53
C SER A 126 -0.71 4.14 -15.71
N LEU A 127 -1.60 4.92 -16.30
CA LEU A 127 -2.36 4.54 -17.50
C LEU A 127 -1.56 4.78 -18.79
N PHE A 128 -0.44 5.48 -18.71
CA PHE A 128 0.38 5.79 -19.86
C PHE A 128 1.64 4.92 -19.87
N ALA A 129 1.95 4.35 -21.02
CA ALA A 129 3.25 3.71 -21.25
C ALA A 129 4.35 4.76 -21.41
N TRP A 130 3.96 5.94 -21.88
CA TRP A 130 4.85 7.08 -22.04
C TRP A 130 4.08 8.37 -21.77
N MET A 131 4.61 9.19 -20.86
CA MET A 131 4.05 10.50 -20.57
C MET A 131 5.18 11.50 -20.34
N THR A 132 5.18 12.58 -21.10
CA THR A 132 6.22 13.60 -21.02
C THR A 132 5.61 14.99 -21.08
N ASP A 133 6.29 15.95 -20.46
CA ASP A 133 5.98 17.37 -20.62
C ASP A 133 6.60 17.94 -21.91
N PHE A 134 7.84 17.53 -22.18
CA PHE A 134 8.59 17.95 -23.37
C PHE A 134 9.54 16.83 -23.80
N GLU A 135 9.50 16.43 -25.07
CA GLU A 135 10.32 15.34 -25.61
C GLU A 135 11.71 15.79 -26.11
N GLY A 136 11.91 17.10 -26.24
CA GLY A 136 13.15 17.63 -26.84
C GLY A 136 13.34 17.13 -28.26
N ASN A 137 14.51 16.57 -28.54
CA ASN A 137 14.86 16.02 -29.86
C ASN A 137 14.71 14.48 -29.92
N VAL A 138 13.79 13.91 -29.14
CA VAL A 138 13.48 12.48 -29.20
C VAL A 138 12.45 12.24 -30.30
N PHE A 139 12.80 11.31 -31.21
CA PHE A 139 11.93 10.96 -32.32
C PHE A 139 11.43 9.53 -32.21
N TRP A 140 10.15 9.34 -32.46
CA TRP A 140 9.56 8.03 -32.67
C TRP A 140 9.86 7.57 -34.08
N ILE A 141 10.57 6.47 -34.21
CA ILE A 141 11.10 6.02 -35.50
C ILE A 141 10.43 4.74 -36.00
N THR A 142 10.75 4.34 -37.23
CA THR A 142 10.34 3.04 -37.78
C THR A 142 10.83 1.92 -36.86
N ALA A 143 9.98 0.91 -36.62
CA ALA A 143 10.14 -0.23 -35.72
C ALA A 143 9.83 0.05 -34.23
N ASP A 144 9.68 1.28 -33.80
CA ASP A 144 9.15 1.53 -32.46
C ASP A 144 7.70 1.03 -32.37
N THR A 145 7.41 0.28 -31.30
CA THR A 145 6.06 -0.18 -31.00
C THR A 145 5.72 0.09 -29.53
N VAL A 146 4.67 0.85 -29.30
CA VAL A 146 4.21 1.21 -27.95
C VAL A 146 2.85 0.54 -27.67
N TRP A 147 2.81 -0.30 -26.65
CA TRP A 147 1.63 -1.09 -26.31
C TRP A 147 0.64 -0.35 -25.40
N GLY A 148 1.05 0.71 -24.73
CA GLY A 148 0.20 1.53 -23.85
C GLY A 148 -0.13 2.89 -24.45
N ARG A 149 -0.89 3.69 -23.67
CA ARG A 149 -1.20 5.07 -24.06
C ARG A 149 0.06 5.93 -24.03
N VAL A 150 0.09 6.88 -24.95
CA VAL A 150 1.17 7.88 -25.03
C VAL A 150 0.54 9.26 -24.87
N HIS A 151 1.21 10.12 -24.10
CA HIS A 151 0.85 11.53 -23.99
C HIS A 151 2.09 12.42 -23.91
N SER A 152 2.05 13.53 -24.65
CA SER A 152 3.03 14.61 -24.52
C SER A 152 2.33 15.96 -24.37
N ASN A 153 2.72 16.77 -23.39
CA ASN A 153 2.32 18.17 -23.33
C ASN A 153 3.01 19.03 -24.42
N GLY A 154 4.10 18.51 -24.99
CA GLY A 154 4.80 19.07 -26.13
C GLY A 154 4.33 18.50 -27.46
N ASN A 155 5.18 18.64 -28.50
CA ASN A 155 5.01 17.93 -29.76
C ASN A 155 5.47 16.47 -29.64
N LEU A 156 4.80 15.57 -30.35
CA LEU A 156 5.30 14.21 -30.59
C LEU A 156 6.07 14.20 -31.92
N HIS A 157 7.39 14.03 -31.82
CA HIS A 157 8.26 14.04 -32.99
C HIS A 157 8.30 12.65 -33.64
N ILE A 158 7.94 12.59 -34.91
CA ILE A 158 7.86 11.32 -35.66
C ILE A 158 8.77 11.34 -36.88
N ASN A 159 9.63 10.37 -36.97
CA ASN A 159 10.50 10.18 -38.13
C ASN A 159 10.46 8.73 -38.62
N GLY A 160 9.48 8.40 -39.43
CA GLY A 160 9.28 7.07 -39.95
C GLY A 160 7.89 6.49 -39.64
N LYS A 161 7.85 5.19 -39.34
CA LYS A 161 6.61 4.42 -39.19
C LYS A 161 6.52 3.73 -37.82
N PRO A 162 6.49 4.47 -36.69
CA PRO A 162 6.23 3.87 -35.40
C PRO A 162 4.78 3.37 -35.30
N VAL A 163 4.54 2.43 -34.38
CA VAL A 163 3.23 1.83 -34.14
C VAL A 163 2.77 2.13 -32.72
N PHE A 164 1.65 2.83 -32.58
CA PHE A 164 1.01 3.08 -31.30
C PHE A 164 -0.22 2.16 -31.19
N MET A 165 -0.16 1.19 -30.29
CA MET A 165 -1.21 0.19 -30.10
C MET A 165 -2.39 0.73 -29.33
N GLN A 166 -2.19 1.77 -28.49
CA GLN A 166 -3.23 2.51 -27.77
C GLN A 166 -3.26 3.98 -28.22
N LYS A 167 -4.22 4.73 -27.69
CA LYS A 167 -4.41 6.15 -28.06
C LYS A 167 -3.14 6.96 -27.78
N ALA A 168 -2.68 7.72 -28.76
CA ALA A 168 -1.62 8.70 -28.62
C ALA A 168 -2.23 10.11 -28.60
N THR A 169 -1.83 10.92 -27.63
CA THR A 169 -2.34 12.30 -27.46
C THR A 169 -1.20 13.28 -27.30
N THR A 170 -1.38 14.49 -27.78
CA THR A 170 -0.40 15.56 -27.66
C THR A 170 -1.11 16.89 -27.47
N ALA A 171 -0.57 17.78 -26.63
CA ALA A 171 -1.15 19.11 -26.42
C ALA A 171 -0.76 20.11 -27.52
N LYS A 172 0.37 19.88 -28.22
CA LYS A 172 0.87 20.79 -29.28
C LYS A 172 0.84 20.22 -30.68
N GLY A 173 0.54 18.93 -30.83
CA GLY A 173 0.46 18.25 -32.12
C GLY A 173 1.66 17.39 -32.46
N PHE A 174 1.68 16.91 -33.69
CA PHE A 174 2.74 16.06 -34.21
C PHE A 174 3.76 16.89 -34.98
N ASP A 175 4.99 16.45 -34.99
CA ASP A 175 6.04 17.01 -35.84
C ASP A 175 6.71 15.88 -36.64
N PRO A 176 6.53 15.82 -37.96
CA PRO A 176 5.71 16.71 -38.82
C PRO A 176 4.20 16.60 -38.57
N PRO A 177 3.44 17.71 -38.77
CA PRO A 177 2.06 17.81 -38.31
C PRO A 177 1.07 16.90 -39.05
N LYS A 178 1.37 16.53 -40.32
CA LYS A 178 0.48 15.73 -41.13
C LYS A 178 0.82 14.24 -41.02
N VAL A 179 -0.01 13.51 -40.28
CA VAL A 179 0.08 12.05 -40.19
C VAL A 179 -0.16 11.39 -41.55
N GLY A 180 0.62 10.38 -41.89
CA GLY A 180 0.54 9.64 -43.14
C GLY A 180 1.28 10.27 -44.30
N SER A 181 1.97 11.40 -44.12
CA SER A 181 2.73 12.06 -45.19
C SER A 181 4.16 12.41 -44.74
N GLY A 182 5.04 12.63 -45.72
CA GLY A 182 6.43 12.94 -45.44
C GLY A 182 7.11 11.88 -44.58
N THR A 183 7.79 12.32 -43.55
CA THR A 183 8.44 11.44 -42.55
C THR A 183 7.51 10.96 -41.45
N ASN A 184 6.32 11.54 -41.29
CA ASN A 184 5.33 11.09 -40.32
C ASN A 184 4.40 10.01 -40.91
N LYS A 185 4.80 8.76 -40.87
CA LYS A 185 4.02 7.60 -41.32
C LYS A 185 3.55 6.75 -40.16
N ALA A 186 3.38 7.34 -38.97
CA ALA A 186 2.94 6.64 -37.77
C ALA A 186 1.62 5.88 -37.98
N ILE A 187 1.51 4.74 -37.35
CA ILE A 187 0.30 3.92 -37.32
C ILE A 187 -0.32 4.03 -35.92
N PHE A 188 -1.53 4.57 -35.84
CA PHE A 188 -2.30 4.69 -34.64
C PHE A 188 -3.47 3.68 -34.66
N LYS A 189 -3.37 2.58 -33.90
CA LYS A 189 -4.37 1.51 -33.88
C LYS A 189 -5.67 1.93 -33.18
N ASN A 190 -5.57 2.75 -32.14
CA ASN A 190 -6.70 3.24 -31.35
C ASN A 190 -6.82 4.79 -31.40
N GLY A 191 -6.41 5.38 -32.51
CA GLY A 191 -6.54 6.81 -32.78
C GLY A 191 -5.49 7.69 -32.12
N TYR A 192 -5.59 8.98 -32.46
CA TYR A 192 -4.73 10.04 -31.92
C TYR A 192 -5.50 11.33 -31.74
N GLU A 193 -4.98 12.23 -30.90
CA GLU A 193 -5.57 13.54 -30.61
C GLU A 193 -4.49 14.56 -30.26
#